data_dfda347ace39ac2f087f8f0650da0339
#
_entry.id   dfda347ace39ac2f087f8f0650da0339
#
_cell.length_a   1.000
_cell.length_b   1.000
_cell.length_c   1.000
_cell.angle_alpha   90.00
_cell.angle_beta   90.00
_cell.angle_gamma   90.00
#
_symmetry.space_group_name_H-M   'P 1'
#
loop_
_entity.id
_entity.type
_entity.pdbx_description
1 polymer ?
#
loop_
_entity_poly.entity_id
_entity_poly.type
_entity_poly.pdbx_seq_one_letter_code
_entity_poly.pdbx_strand_id
1 'polypeptide(L)'
;MLAKLADFSHNNFYCEKCDYTCFRKNDFEKHLLTQKHIAQKCLVKVADYTCGCGKKYKHKQSLNRHKMKCNYDELKNDEKHNIEEDNKIIEKQEISSDLIVNLIKENQELRAQVSELIPKIGNNNTNIHNNQKFNIQVFLNEKCKDAINMNDFIKSIEISLEQLDFTKKKGLTTGLSNAIVENMNKLSLHQRPMHCTDIKRETLYIKEDDKWEKDISKEKIKKAIKKASNKNYNALQEWKLQNPDFLENNEKQEFFTHVISEIGKPIDKIEEKIIKNLCKQTYVKDKIN
;
A
#
# COMPACT_ATOMS: atom_id res chain seq x y z
N MET A 1 11.39 40.35 18.78
CA MET A 1 10.61 40.02 19.97
C MET A 1 10.80 38.54 20.27
N LEU A 2 11.50 38.26 21.38
CA LEU A 2 11.90 36.93 21.80
C LEU A 2 10.67 36.15 22.30
N ALA A 3 10.47 34.96 21.75
CA ALA A 3 9.45 34.03 22.22
C ALA A 3 9.76 33.60 23.67
N LYS A 4 8.83 33.82 24.59
CA LYS A 4 8.89 33.34 25.96
C LYS A 4 8.94 31.81 25.96
N LEU A 5 9.99 31.25 26.54
CA LEU A 5 10.12 29.85 26.91
C LEU A 5 9.18 29.59 28.08
N ALA A 6 8.16 28.77 27.85
CA ALA A 6 7.24 28.33 28.89
C ALA A 6 7.78 27.07 29.58
N ASP A 7 7.50 26.98 30.85
CA ASP A 7 7.89 26.09 31.90
C ASP A 7 8.22 24.61 31.58
N PHE A 8 9.32 24.18 32.18
CA PHE A 8 9.84 22.82 32.18
C PHE A 8 9.12 21.94 33.22
N SER A 9 8.02 21.28 32.81
CA SER A 9 7.53 20.12 33.55
C SER A 9 6.88 19.01 32.72
N HIS A 10 6.73 19.18 31.41
CA HIS A 10 6.40 18.08 30.48
C HIS A 10 7.10 18.35 29.15
N ASN A 11 7.87 17.40 28.65
CA ASN A 11 8.73 17.49 27.46
C ASN A 11 7.95 17.65 26.12
N ASN A 12 7.04 18.63 26.04
CA ASN A 12 6.26 18.91 24.84
C ASN A 12 6.64 20.29 24.28
N PHE A 13 7.11 20.30 23.03
CA PHE A 13 7.32 21.52 22.26
C PHE A 13 6.01 21.89 21.56
N TYR A 14 5.52 23.11 21.74
CA TYR A 14 4.27 23.61 21.18
C TYR A 14 4.50 24.88 20.35
N CYS A 15 3.92 24.91 19.16
CA CYS A 15 3.92 26.06 18.28
C CYS A 15 2.53 26.74 18.28
N GLU A 16 2.41 27.88 18.92
CA GLU A 16 1.16 28.66 19.02
C GLU A 16 0.62 29.08 17.65
N LYS A 17 1.50 29.37 16.66
CA LYS A 17 1.10 29.80 15.32
C LYS A 17 0.45 28.69 14.50
N CYS A 18 0.84 27.44 14.73
CA CYS A 18 0.44 26.27 13.92
C CYS A 18 -0.37 25.25 14.70
N ASP A 19 -0.58 25.44 16.00
CA ASP A 19 -1.19 24.46 16.91
C ASP A 19 -0.51 23.09 16.80
N TYR A 20 0.83 23.12 16.62
CA TYR A 20 1.65 21.91 16.43
C TYR A 20 2.36 21.55 17.71
N THR A 21 2.28 20.29 18.13
CA THR A 21 2.90 19.75 19.33
C THR A 21 3.82 18.59 18.98
N CYS A 22 5.02 18.53 19.56
CA CYS A 22 5.92 17.38 19.45
C CYS A 22 6.77 17.18 20.71
N PHE A 23 7.31 15.96 20.87
CA PHE A 23 8.08 15.56 22.05
C PHE A 23 9.60 15.76 21.88
N ARG A 24 10.09 16.06 20.67
CA ARG A 24 11.52 16.16 20.36
C ARG A 24 11.86 17.55 19.84
N LYS A 25 12.90 18.15 20.41
CA LYS A 25 13.42 19.47 20.00
C LYS A 25 13.73 19.54 18.50
N ASN A 26 14.39 18.52 17.96
CA ASN A 26 14.75 18.47 16.54
C ASN A 26 13.53 18.45 15.60
N ASP A 27 12.43 17.85 16.02
CA ASP A 27 11.19 17.82 15.21
C ASP A 27 10.48 19.16 15.27
N PHE A 28 10.59 19.89 16.40
CA PHE A 28 10.09 21.24 16.54
C PHE A 28 10.90 22.24 15.69
N GLU A 29 12.24 22.14 15.71
CA GLU A 29 13.11 22.95 14.85
C GLU A 29 12.85 22.72 13.37
N LYS A 30 12.66 21.46 12.93
CA LYS A 30 12.25 21.13 11.57
C LYS A 30 10.87 21.73 11.23
N HIS A 31 9.93 21.70 12.15
CA HIS A 31 8.62 22.33 11.97
C HIS A 31 8.75 23.84 11.73
N LEU A 32 9.55 24.56 12.52
CA LEU A 32 9.80 25.98 12.37
C LEU A 32 10.42 26.37 11.01
N LEU A 33 11.19 25.46 10.41
CA LEU A 33 11.81 25.64 9.09
C LEU A 33 10.88 25.27 7.92
N THR A 34 9.66 24.79 8.18
CA THR A 34 8.73 24.47 7.09
C THR A 34 8.23 25.73 6.38
N GLN A 35 8.07 25.64 5.05
CA GLN A 35 7.50 26.75 4.27
C GLN A 35 6.12 27.19 4.76
N LYS A 36 5.33 26.25 5.31
CA LYS A 36 4.01 26.56 5.90
C LYS A 36 4.13 27.43 7.15
N HIS A 37 5.16 27.22 7.97
CA HIS A 37 5.42 28.03 9.16
C HIS A 37 5.97 29.40 8.79
N ILE A 38 6.94 29.45 7.88
CA ILE A 38 7.62 30.69 7.43
C ILE A 38 6.68 31.60 6.66
N ALA A 39 5.78 31.04 5.83
CA ALA A 39 4.88 31.80 4.96
C ALA A 39 3.68 32.41 5.69
N GLN A 40 3.59 32.36 7.02
CA GLN A 40 2.48 32.86 7.84
C GLN A 40 1.07 32.41 7.39
N LYS A 41 0.95 31.40 6.53
CA LYS A 41 -0.32 30.87 6.01
C LYS A 41 -0.91 29.75 6.87
N CYS A 42 -0.73 29.78 8.18
CA CYS A 42 -1.60 29.02 9.08
C CYS A 42 -2.91 29.79 9.27
N LEU A 43 -3.72 29.81 8.23
CA LEU A 43 -5.13 30.12 8.36
C LEU A 43 -5.76 28.98 9.17
N VAL A 44 -5.94 29.18 10.45
CA VAL A 44 -6.81 28.36 11.29
C VAL A 44 -8.21 28.42 10.70
N LYS A 45 -8.57 27.51 9.83
CA LYS A 45 -9.96 27.23 9.52
C LYS A 45 -10.52 26.49 10.72
N VAL A 46 -11.00 27.23 11.70
CA VAL A 46 -11.83 26.70 12.78
C VAL A 46 -13.19 26.38 12.16
N ALA A 47 -13.32 25.19 11.60
CA ALA A 47 -14.61 24.63 11.32
C ALA A 47 -15.05 23.92 12.62
N ASP A 48 -15.78 24.62 13.49
CA ASP A 48 -16.34 24.03 14.69
C ASP A 48 -17.53 23.13 14.31
N TYR A 49 -17.26 21.84 14.24
CA TYR A 49 -18.31 20.84 14.08
C TYR A 49 -18.95 20.57 15.44
N THR A 50 -20.19 20.99 15.63
CA THR A 50 -20.93 20.85 16.91
C THR A 50 -21.90 19.67 16.84
N CYS A 51 -21.97 18.86 17.91
CA CYS A 51 -23.00 17.84 18.08
C CYS A 51 -24.21 18.51 18.78
N GLY A 52 -25.42 18.00 18.56
CA GLY A 52 -26.64 18.47 19.27
C GLY A 52 -26.53 18.38 20.80
N CYS A 53 -25.64 17.51 21.34
CA CYS A 53 -25.34 17.47 22.78
C CYS A 53 -24.42 18.60 23.29
N GLY A 54 -24.05 19.58 22.43
CA GLY A 54 -23.22 20.73 22.77
C GLY A 54 -21.71 20.53 22.66
N LYS A 55 -21.21 19.31 22.36
CA LYS A 55 -19.78 19.05 22.21
C LYS A 55 -19.27 19.52 20.84
N LYS A 56 -18.13 20.25 20.83
CA LYS A 56 -17.49 20.83 19.66
C LYS A 56 -16.28 20.01 19.24
N TYR A 57 -16.05 19.87 17.92
CA TYR A 57 -14.96 19.09 17.34
C TYR A 57 -14.27 19.87 16.22
N LYS A 58 -12.93 19.83 16.18
CA LYS A 58 -12.11 20.45 15.12
C LYS A 58 -12.22 19.71 13.77
N HIS A 59 -12.63 18.44 13.77
CA HIS A 59 -12.70 17.61 12.57
C HIS A 59 -14.05 16.89 12.45
N LYS A 60 -14.63 16.88 11.25
CA LYS A 60 -15.90 16.19 10.93
C LYS A 60 -15.88 14.70 11.30
N GLN A 61 -14.73 14.03 11.09
CA GLN A 61 -14.57 12.61 11.45
C GLN A 61 -14.66 12.36 12.96
N SER A 62 -14.16 13.28 13.77
CA SER A 62 -14.24 13.21 15.23
C SER A 62 -15.68 13.41 15.71
N LEU A 63 -16.44 14.32 15.08
CA LEU A 63 -17.87 14.49 15.33
C LEU A 63 -18.65 13.22 14.95
N ASN A 64 -18.39 12.63 13.77
CA ASN A 64 -19.08 11.41 13.34
C ASN A 64 -18.83 10.24 14.30
N ARG A 65 -17.59 10.06 14.78
CA ARG A 65 -17.25 9.04 15.78
C ARG A 65 -17.94 9.28 17.12
N HIS A 66 -18.12 10.54 17.52
CA HIS A 66 -18.89 10.89 18.71
C HIS A 66 -20.38 10.60 18.50
N LYS A 67 -20.98 10.99 17.36
CA LYS A 67 -22.40 10.73 17.04
C LYS A 67 -22.76 9.24 17.15
N MET A 68 -21.85 8.34 16.78
CA MET A 68 -22.06 6.88 16.92
C MET A 68 -22.15 6.39 18.39
N LYS A 69 -21.69 7.18 19.36
CA LYS A 69 -21.66 6.85 20.80
C LYS A 69 -22.44 7.84 21.65
N CYS A 70 -23.07 8.82 21.03
CA CYS A 70 -23.80 9.89 21.69
C CYS A 70 -25.27 9.50 21.81
N ASN A 71 -25.77 9.38 23.06
CA ASN A 71 -27.19 9.09 23.34
C ASN A 71 -28.08 10.31 23.21
N TYR A 72 -27.66 11.35 22.46
CA TYR A 72 -28.48 12.49 22.16
C TYR A 72 -29.38 12.16 20.98
N ASP A 73 -30.65 11.77 21.27
CA ASP A 73 -31.68 11.58 20.26
C ASP A 73 -32.16 12.94 19.77
N GLU A 74 -32.08 13.19 18.46
CA GLU A 74 -32.70 14.35 17.79
C GLU A 74 -34.24 14.27 17.78
N LEU A 75 -34.84 13.31 18.49
CA LEU A 75 -36.28 13.09 18.55
C LEU A 75 -36.90 13.74 19.79
N LYS A 76 -36.84 15.04 19.94
CA LYS A 76 -37.80 15.84 20.77
C LYS A 76 -37.71 17.32 20.39
N ASN A 77 -38.32 17.70 19.30
CA ASN A 77 -38.93 19.00 19.08
C ASN A 77 -39.90 18.91 17.90
N ASP A 78 -40.96 18.12 18.10
CA ASP A 78 -42.20 18.31 17.37
C ASP A 78 -43.14 19.13 18.25
N GLU A 79 -43.06 20.42 18.17
CA GLU A 79 -44.17 21.30 18.48
C GLU A 79 -44.58 22.07 17.23
N LYS A 80 -45.66 21.55 16.64
CA LYS A 80 -46.73 22.23 15.95
C LYS A 80 -46.38 23.54 15.22
N HIS A 81 -46.29 23.47 13.90
CA HIS A 81 -46.97 24.43 13.05
C HIS A 81 -47.65 23.69 11.89
N ASN A 82 -48.98 23.65 11.95
CA ASN A 82 -49.83 23.39 10.80
C ASN A 82 -49.51 24.43 9.72
N ILE A 83 -49.07 24.00 8.58
CA ILE A 83 -49.21 24.73 7.32
C ILE A 83 -49.61 23.70 6.25
N GLU A 84 -50.67 24.08 5.62
CA GLU A 84 -51.46 23.42 4.61
C GLU A 84 -50.68 22.81 3.45
N GLU A 85 -51.28 21.79 2.89
CA GLU A 85 -50.98 21.15 1.63
C GLU A 85 -50.51 22.14 0.55
N ASP A 86 -49.28 21.98 0.07
CA ASP A 86 -48.97 22.30 -1.30
C ASP A 86 -48.23 21.09 -1.89
N ASN A 87 -49.07 20.27 -2.54
CA ASN A 87 -48.69 19.34 -3.56
C ASN A 87 -47.97 20.11 -4.68
N LYS A 88 -46.67 20.27 -4.60
CA LYS A 88 -45.86 20.74 -5.71
C LYS A 88 -45.07 19.55 -6.28
N ILE A 89 -45.71 18.98 -7.28
CA ILE A 89 -45.17 18.15 -8.34
C ILE A 89 -43.67 18.42 -8.49
N ILE A 90 -42.89 17.36 -8.26
CA ILE A 90 -41.49 17.31 -8.74
C ILE A 90 -41.62 17.19 -10.25
N GLU A 91 -41.67 18.33 -10.94
CA GLU A 91 -41.39 18.40 -12.38
C GLU A 91 -40.01 17.78 -12.60
N LYS A 92 -39.98 16.64 -13.26
CA LYS A 92 -38.82 16.18 -14.01
C LYS A 92 -38.39 17.35 -14.90
N GLN A 93 -37.39 18.13 -14.49
CA GLN A 93 -36.71 18.99 -15.43
C GLN A 93 -36.11 18.06 -16.49
N GLU A 94 -36.74 17.99 -17.64
CA GLU A 94 -36.13 17.48 -18.87
C GLU A 94 -34.88 18.32 -19.07
N ILE A 95 -33.71 17.70 -18.87
CA ILE A 95 -32.42 18.34 -19.16
C ILE A 95 -32.48 18.64 -20.66
N SER A 96 -32.61 19.91 -21.02
CA SER A 96 -32.73 20.36 -22.40
C SER A 96 -31.55 19.81 -23.19
N SER A 97 -31.80 19.23 -24.33
CA SER A 97 -30.75 18.75 -25.23
C SER A 97 -29.70 19.81 -25.53
N ASP A 98 -30.11 21.07 -25.53
CA ASP A 98 -29.23 22.23 -25.73
C ASP A 98 -28.23 22.41 -24.57
N LEU A 99 -28.65 22.12 -23.34
CA LEU A 99 -27.75 22.17 -22.18
C LEU A 99 -26.67 21.07 -22.26
N ILE A 100 -27.06 19.87 -22.70
CA ILE A 100 -26.11 18.75 -22.89
C ILE A 100 -25.12 19.10 -24.01
N VAL A 101 -25.59 19.64 -25.13
CA VAL A 101 -24.75 20.05 -26.25
C VAL A 101 -23.76 21.15 -25.81
N ASN A 102 -24.22 22.15 -25.06
CA ASN A 102 -23.37 23.22 -24.52
C ASN A 102 -22.29 22.67 -23.56
N LEU A 103 -22.64 21.77 -22.64
CA LEU A 103 -21.70 21.14 -21.75
C LEU A 103 -20.65 20.30 -22.49
N ILE A 104 -21.04 19.61 -23.55
CA ILE A 104 -20.10 18.85 -24.40
C ILE A 104 -19.14 19.81 -25.09
N LYS A 105 -19.65 20.92 -25.61
CA LYS A 105 -18.84 21.93 -26.29
C LYS A 105 -17.83 22.61 -25.35
N GLU A 106 -18.27 23.03 -24.15
CA GLU A 106 -17.39 23.58 -23.11
C GLU A 106 -16.31 22.56 -22.68
N ASN A 107 -16.66 21.28 -22.54
CA ASN A 107 -15.68 20.23 -22.24
C ASN A 107 -14.66 20.06 -23.36
N GLN A 108 -15.07 20.18 -24.63
CA GLN A 108 -14.14 20.10 -25.76
C GLN A 108 -13.21 21.33 -25.79
N GLU A 109 -13.73 22.52 -25.53
CA GLU A 109 -12.94 23.75 -25.44
C GLU A 109 -11.92 23.72 -24.28
N LEU A 110 -12.34 23.25 -23.09
CA LEU A 110 -11.44 23.05 -21.95
C LEU A 110 -10.31 22.04 -22.26
N ARG A 111 -10.64 20.94 -22.92
CA ARG A 111 -9.63 19.96 -23.35
C ARG A 111 -8.65 20.54 -24.37
N ALA A 112 -9.13 21.38 -25.30
CA ALA A 112 -8.27 22.06 -26.25
C ALA A 112 -7.33 23.06 -25.56
N GLN A 113 -7.83 23.85 -24.59
CA GLN A 113 -7.03 24.76 -23.79
C GLN A 113 -5.97 24.04 -22.96
N VAL A 114 -6.34 22.91 -22.31
CA VAL A 114 -5.38 22.08 -21.58
C VAL A 114 -4.30 21.52 -22.51
N SER A 115 -4.68 21.05 -23.70
CA SER A 115 -3.74 20.51 -24.70
C SER A 115 -2.79 21.58 -25.24
N GLU A 116 -3.24 22.84 -25.36
CA GLU A 116 -2.40 23.98 -25.76
C GLU A 116 -1.47 24.43 -24.63
N LEU A 117 -1.88 24.30 -23.37
CA LEU A 117 -1.08 24.69 -22.21
C LEU A 117 0.02 23.69 -21.88
N ILE A 118 -0.20 22.39 -22.14
CA ILE A 118 0.77 21.32 -21.85
C ILE A 118 2.16 21.59 -22.46
N PRO A 119 2.30 21.98 -23.76
CA PRO A 119 3.61 22.29 -24.34
C PRO A 119 4.23 23.59 -23.78
N LYS A 120 3.40 24.55 -23.34
CA LYS A 120 3.87 25.84 -22.80
C LYS A 120 4.38 25.71 -21.35
N ILE A 121 3.92 24.73 -20.60
CA ILE A 121 4.38 24.44 -19.23
C ILE A 121 5.77 23.78 -19.23
N GLY A 122 6.19 23.16 -20.35
CA GLY A 122 7.44 22.42 -20.47
C GLY A 122 8.72 23.26 -20.62
N ASN A 123 8.64 24.55 -20.92
CA ASN A 123 9.82 25.32 -21.40
C ASN A 123 10.43 26.33 -20.42
N ASN A 124 9.90 26.52 -19.21
CA ASN A 124 10.43 27.51 -18.27
C ASN A 124 10.81 27.04 -16.89
N ASN A 125 11.18 25.75 -16.73
CA ASN A 125 11.60 25.29 -15.40
C ASN A 125 12.89 24.46 -15.44
N THR A 126 14.01 25.14 -15.69
CA THR A 126 15.37 24.60 -15.60
C THR A 126 15.84 24.45 -14.14
N ASN A 127 15.01 24.16 -13.16
CA ASN A 127 15.42 23.76 -11.82
C ASN A 127 14.28 23.15 -11.00
N ILE A 128 13.46 22.33 -11.62
CA ILE A 128 12.67 21.39 -10.83
C ILE A 128 13.51 20.12 -10.74
N HIS A 129 14.10 19.87 -9.59
CA HIS A 129 14.39 18.51 -9.19
C HIS A 129 13.14 17.69 -9.52
N ASN A 130 13.25 16.84 -10.53
CA ASN A 130 12.20 15.92 -10.97
C ASN A 130 11.89 14.93 -9.83
N ASN A 131 11.22 15.41 -8.80
CA ASN A 131 10.45 14.57 -7.90
C ASN A 131 9.16 14.18 -8.64
N GLN A 132 9.28 13.51 -9.77
CA GLN A 132 8.17 12.71 -10.28
C GLN A 132 7.90 11.66 -9.20
N LYS A 133 6.91 11.98 -8.37
CA LYS A 133 6.44 11.01 -7.36
C LYS A 133 6.09 9.74 -8.11
N PHE A 134 6.89 8.69 -7.91
CA PHE A 134 6.66 7.38 -8.48
C PHE A 134 5.20 6.97 -8.29
N ASN A 135 4.47 6.89 -9.41
CA ASN A 135 3.07 6.47 -9.39
C ASN A 135 3.01 4.96 -9.61
N ILE A 136 2.79 4.23 -8.52
CA ILE A 136 2.71 2.78 -8.56
C ILE A 136 1.60 2.26 -9.49
N GLN A 137 0.47 2.96 -9.60
CA GLN A 137 -0.64 2.51 -10.47
C GLN A 137 -0.26 2.57 -11.94
N VAL A 138 0.41 3.65 -12.37
CA VAL A 138 0.93 3.77 -13.74
C VAL A 138 1.98 2.68 -14.00
N PHE A 139 2.91 2.48 -13.06
CA PHE A 139 3.93 1.44 -13.20
C PHE A 139 3.31 0.04 -13.37
N LEU A 140 2.37 -0.32 -12.51
CA LEU A 140 1.77 -1.65 -12.54
C LEU A 140 0.87 -1.86 -13.76
N ASN A 141 0.02 -0.88 -14.12
CA ASN A 141 -0.97 -1.04 -15.17
C ASN A 141 -0.41 -0.81 -16.57
N GLU A 142 0.63 0.00 -16.72
CA GLU A 142 1.22 0.31 -18.03
C GLU A 142 2.52 -0.46 -18.29
N LYS A 143 3.47 -0.40 -17.33
CA LYS A 143 4.78 -1.03 -17.52
C LYS A 143 4.77 -2.53 -17.21
N CYS A 144 3.96 -2.95 -16.24
CA CYS A 144 3.84 -4.36 -15.83
C CYS A 144 2.53 -5.01 -16.28
N LYS A 145 1.89 -4.49 -17.34
CA LYS A 145 0.64 -5.05 -17.87
C LYS A 145 0.80 -6.52 -18.29
N ASP A 146 1.96 -6.88 -18.84
CA ASP A 146 2.28 -8.22 -19.33
C ASP A 146 2.97 -9.10 -18.26
N ALA A 147 2.95 -8.71 -16.99
CA ALA A 147 3.44 -9.54 -15.90
C ALA A 147 2.64 -10.84 -15.81
N ILE A 148 3.28 -11.93 -15.42
CA ILE A 148 2.59 -13.20 -15.20
C ILE A 148 1.74 -13.15 -13.91
N ASN A 149 0.71 -13.98 -13.83
CA ASN A 149 -0.08 -14.12 -12.61
C ASN A 149 0.70 -14.88 -11.53
N MET A 150 0.49 -14.57 -10.26
CA MET A 150 1.17 -15.23 -9.14
C MET A 150 0.97 -16.74 -9.16
N ASN A 151 -0.22 -17.22 -9.48
CA ASN A 151 -0.49 -18.65 -9.55
C ASN A 151 0.35 -19.34 -10.65
N ASP A 152 0.52 -18.71 -11.80
CA ASP A 152 1.30 -19.28 -12.91
C ASP A 152 2.81 -19.23 -12.61
N PHE A 153 3.27 -18.16 -11.97
CA PHE A 153 4.62 -18.10 -11.44
C PHE A 153 4.90 -19.25 -10.46
N ILE A 154 4.00 -19.51 -9.49
CA ILE A 154 4.19 -20.62 -8.53
C ILE A 154 4.21 -21.97 -9.23
N LYS A 155 3.40 -22.16 -10.29
CA LYS A 155 3.45 -23.40 -11.09
C LYS A 155 4.80 -23.57 -11.78
N SER A 156 5.39 -22.47 -12.29
CA SER A 156 6.68 -22.49 -12.99
C SER A 156 7.90 -22.60 -12.08
N ILE A 157 7.75 -22.49 -10.74
CA ILE A 157 8.87 -22.69 -9.83
C ILE A 157 9.39 -24.12 -9.92
N GLU A 158 10.66 -24.22 -10.23
CA GLU A 158 11.44 -25.45 -10.19
C GLU A 158 12.44 -25.35 -9.03
N ILE A 159 12.58 -26.40 -8.27
CA ILE A 159 13.53 -26.54 -7.16
C ILE A 159 14.63 -27.49 -7.60
N SER A 160 15.84 -26.97 -7.75
CA SER A 160 17.00 -27.79 -8.10
C SER A 160 17.55 -28.55 -6.88
N LEU A 161 18.45 -29.53 -7.16
CA LEU A 161 19.15 -30.23 -6.10
C LEU A 161 20.01 -29.29 -5.24
N GLU A 162 20.67 -28.32 -5.89
CA GLU A 162 21.46 -27.30 -5.18
C GLU A 162 20.57 -26.45 -4.22
N GLN A 163 19.34 -26.16 -4.63
CA GLN A 163 18.39 -25.45 -3.76
C GLN A 163 17.91 -26.33 -2.60
N LEU A 164 17.72 -27.63 -2.80
CA LEU A 164 17.44 -28.58 -1.70
C LEU A 164 18.62 -28.65 -0.72
N ASP A 165 19.85 -28.77 -1.23
CA ASP A 165 21.05 -28.78 -0.40
C ASP A 165 21.26 -27.46 0.34
N PHE A 166 20.98 -26.33 -0.32
CA PHE A 166 20.98 -25.03 0.31
C PHE A 166 19.94 -24.93 1.43
N THR A 167 18.75 -25.49 1.20
CA THR A 167 17.66 -25.56 2.22
C THR A 167 18.09 -26.40 3.41
N LYS A 168 18.74 -27.56 3.15
CA LYS A 168 19.34 -28.40 4.18
C LYS A 168 20.31 -27.60 5.07
N LYS A 169 21.21 -26.82 4.45
CA LYS A 169 22.29 -26.09 5.13
C LYS A 169 21.82 -24.82 5.84
N LYS A 170 20.85 -24.08 5.26
CA LYS A 170 20.45 -22.72 5.70
C LYS A 170 19.06 -22.65 6.31
N GLY A 171 18.35 -23.79 6.34
CA GLY A 171 17.00 -23.92 6.85
C GLY A 171 15.91 -23.45 5.88
N LEU A 172 14.66 -23.91 6.12
CA LEU A 172 13.52 -23.70 5.24
C LEU A 172 13.23 -22.23 4.94
N THR A 173 13.32 -21.34 5.94
CA THR A 173 13.05 -19.90 5.76
C THR A 173 13.94 -19.28 4.68
N THR A 174 15.25 -19.56 4.78
CA THR A 174 16.24 -18.99 3.84
C THR A 174 16.16 -19.70 2.49
N GLY A 175 16.07 -21.03 2.50
CA GLY A 175 15.98 -21.84 1.29
C GLY A 175 14.76 -21.49 0.44
N LEU A 176 13.58 -21.44 1.03
CA LEU A 176 12.35 -21.10 0.30
C LEU A 176 12.34 -19.65 -0.20
N SER A 177 12.84 -18.70 0.61
CA SER A 177 12.99 -17.30 0.16
C SER A 177 13.91 -17.22 -1.06
N ASN A 178 15.06 -17.94 -1.02
CA ASN A 178 16.04 -17.94 -2.10
C ASN A 178 15.46 -18.56 -3.36
N ALA A 179 14.80 -19.72 -3.25
CA ALA A 179 14.18 -20.40 -4.38
C ALA A 179 13.14 -19.53 -5.09
N ILE A 180 12.27 -18.83 -4.34
CA ILE A 180 11.28 -17.90 -4.91
C ILE A 180 12.00 -16.75 -5.62
N VAL A 181 13.02 -16.14 -5.00
CA VAL A 181 13.76 -14.99 -5.55
C VAL A 181 14.54 -15.40 -6.81
N GLU A 182 15.22 -16.54 -6.82
CA GLU A 182 15.97 -17.02 -7.98
C GLU A 182 15.05 -17.27 -9.19
N ASN A 183 13.90 -17.93 -8.97
CA ASN A 183 12.91 -18.12 -10.03
C ASN A 183 12.32 -16.77 -10.51
N MET A 184 12.10 -15.82 -9.60
CA MET A 184 11.64 -14.48 -9.96
C MET A 184 12.69 -13.68 -10.74
N ASN A 185 13.99 -13.90 -10.47
CA ASN A 185 15.09 -13.23 -11.18
C ASN A 185 15.29 -13.74 -12.61
N LYS A 186 14.73 -14.90 -12.95
CA LYS A 186 14.64 -15.37 -14.36
C LYS A 186 13.70 -14.50 -15.20
N LEU A 187 12.81 -13.74 -14.53
CA LEU A 187 11.85 -12.82 -15.16
C LEU A 187 12.42 -11.39 -15.17
N SER A 188 12.12 -10.65 -16.24
CA SER A 188 12.38 -9.21 -16.26
C SER A 188 11.57 -8.50 -15.18
N LEU A 189 12.01 -7.31 -14.78
CA LEU A 189 11.32 -6.54 -13.73
C LEU A 189 9.81 -6.38 -14.01
N HIS A 190 9.46 -6.13 -15.27
CA HIS A 190 8.08 -5.87 -15.68
C HIS A 190 7.21 -7.14 -15.80
N GLN A 191 7.84 -8.32 -15.90
CA GLN A 191 7.13 -9.61 -15.96
C GLN A 191 6.89 -10.25 -14.60
N ARG A 192 7.49 -9.70 -13.52
CA ARG A 192 7.37 -10.27 -12.18
C ARG A 192 5.94 -10.14 -11.65
N PRO A 193 5.42 -11.20 -10.99
CA PRO A 193 4.04 -11.24 -10.48
C PRO A 193 3.80 -10.42 -9.22
N MET A 194 4.87 -9.87 -8.62
CA MET A 194 4.77 -9.10 -7.38
C MET A 194 5.81 -7.99 -7.29
N HIS A 195 5.42 -6.90 -6.65
CA HIS A 195 6.27 -5.76 -6.35
C HIS A 195 6.04 -5.23 -4.93
N CYS A 196 7.12 -4.85 -4.26
CA CYS A 196 7.08 -4.17 -2.97
C CYS A 196 7.30 -2.67 -3.15
N THR A 197 6.48 -1.83 -2.52
CA THR A 197 6.60 -0.37 -2.57
C THR A 197 7.03 0.26 -1.25
N ASP A 198 6.93 -0.48 -0.15
CA ASP A 198 7.36 -0.04 1.18
C ASP A 198 7.85 -1.26 1.98
N ILE A 199 9.17 -1.34 2.16
CA ILE A 199 9.80 -2.46 2.88
C ILE A 199 9.43 -2.44 4.37
N LYS A 200 9.28 -1.25 4.96
CA LYS A 200 8.98 -1.11 6.40
C LYS A 200 7.57 -1.55 6.74
N ARG A 201 6.62 -1.20 5.86
CA ARG A 201 5.21 -1.56 5.98
C ARG A 201 4.87 -2.86 5.24
N GLU A 202 5.86 -3.46 4.56
CA GLU A 202 5.70 -4.68 3.76
C GLU A 202 4.52 -4.56 2.77
N THR A 203 4.44 -3.39 2.11
CA THR A 203 3.36 -3.12 1.16
C THR A 203 3.63 -3.82 -0.16
N LEU A 204 2.89 -4.89 -0.41
CA LEU A 204 2.98 -5.73 -1.60
C LEU A 204 1.83 -5.47 -2.56
N TYR A 205 2.14 -5.51 -3.85
CA TYR A 205 1.20 -5.59 -4.95
C TYR A 205 1.43 -6.93 -5.67
N ILE A 206 0.37 -7.66 -5.91
CA ILE A 206 0.39 -9.00 -6.50
C ILE A 206 -0.53 -9.01 -7.70
N LYS A 207 -0.09 -9.60 -8.81
CA LYS A 207 -0.92 -9.83 -9.98
C LYS A 207 -1.61 -11.19 -9.87
N GLU A 208 -2.93 -11.18 -9.89
CA GLU A 208 -3.79 -12.37 -9.87
C GLU A 208 -4.98 -12.12 -10.81
N ASP A 209 -5.37 -13.12 -11.57
CA ASP A 209 -6.44 -13.02 -12.57
C ASP A 209 -6.32 -11.76 -13.48
N ASP A 210 -5.09 -11.51 -13.95
CA ASP A 210 -4.69 -10.36 -14.80
C ASP A 210 -4.91 -8.97 -14.18
N LYS A 211 -5.11 -8.89 -12.87
CA LYS A 211 -5.29 -7.64 -12.14
C LYS A 211 -4.23 -7.46 -11.07
N TRP A 212 -3.75 -6.22 -10.93
CA TRP A 212 -2.86 -5.83 -9.85
C TRP A 212 -3.66 -5.42 -8.62
N GLU A 213 -3.42 -6.08 -7.51
CA GLU A 213 -4.07 -5.79 -6.24
C GLU A 213 -3.06 -5.61 -5.12
N LYS A 214 -3.37 -4.70 -4.20
CA LYS A 214 -2.61 -4.52 -2.98
C LYS A 214 -3.00 -5.60 -1.98
N ASP A 215 -2.03 -6.42 -1.57
CA ASP A 215 -2.24 -7.49 -0.58
C ASP A 215 -2.16 -6.93 0.84
N ILE A 216 -3.27 -6.34 1.30
CA ILE A 216 -3.35 -5.66 2.60
C ILE A 216 -3.28 -6.65 3.76
N SER A 217 -3.98 -7.79 3.63
CA SER A 217 -4.05 -8.85 4.64
C SER A 217 -2.87 -9.82 4.60
N LYS A 218 -2.03 -9.73 3.55
CA LYS A 218 -0.95 -10.67 3.24
C LYS A 218 -1.40 -12.10 2.96
N GLU A 219 -2.69 -12.32 2.74
CA GLU A 219 -3.22 -13.67 2.50
C GLU A 219 -2.78 -14.25 1.16
N LYS A 220 -2.71 -13.41 0.12
CA LYS A 220 -2.29 -13.86 -1.21
C LYS A 220 -0.83 -14.31 -1.19
N ILE A 221 0.06 -13.54 -0.58
CA ILE A 221 1.47 -13.91 -0.48
C ILE A 221 1.68 -15.14 0.42
N LYS A 222 0.95 -15.27 1.54
CA LYS A 222 1.00 -16.45 2.41
C LYS A 222 0.57 -17.71 1.67
N LYS A 223 -0.53 -17.64 0.93
CA LYS A 223 -1.00 -18.72 0.07
C LYS A 223 0.03 -19.11 -0.99
N ALA A 224 0.68 -18.11 -1.61
CA ALA A 224 1.75 -18.33 -2.58
C ALA A 224 2.97 -19.04 -1.94
N ILE A 225 3.43 -18.59 -0.78
CA ILE A 225 4.52 -19.20 -0.02
C ILE A 225 4.21 -20.66 0.32
N LYS A 226 3.00 -20.95 0.79
CA LYS A 226 2.56 -22.31 1.11
C LYS A 226 2.57 -23.23 -0.10
N LYS A 227 2.06 -22.74 -1.26
CA LYS A 227 2.13 -23.48 -2.52
C LYS A 227 3.57 -23.70 -2.99
N ALA A 228 4.44 -22.66 -2.89
CA ALA A 228 5.85 -22.79 -3.24
C ALA A 228 6.60 -23.78 -2.34
N SER A 229 6.27 -23.83 -1.04
CA SER A 229 6.85 -24.80 -0.11
C SER A 229 6.59 -26.26 -0.54
N ASN A 230 5.43 -26.55 -1.11
CA ASN A 230 5.10 -27.89 -1.60
C ASN A 230 6.01 -28.33 -2.76
N LYS A 231 6.61 -27.38 -3.49
CA LYS A 231 7.58 -27.70 -4.55
C LYS A 231 8.85 -28.37 -4.03
N ASN A 232 9.27 -28.06 -2.78
CA ASN A 232 10.39 -28.75 -2.13
C ASN A 232 10.09 -30.24 -1.94
N TYR A 233 8.85 -30.59 -1.55
CA TYR A 233 8.46 -31.99 -1.44
C TYR A 233 8.48 -32.70 -2.78
N ASN A 234 7.99 -32.06 -3.85
CA ASN A 234 8.00 -32.62 -5.18
C ASN A 234 9.44 -32.90 -5.63
N ALA A 235 10.33 -31.90 -5.48
CA ALA A 235 11.73 -32.04 -5.83
C ALA A 235 12.44 -33.15 -5.03
N LEU A 236 12.13 -33.26 -3.73
CA LEU A 236 12.67 -34.35 -2.91
C LEU A 236 12.14 -35.74 -3.34
N GLN A 237 10.88 -35.83 -3.78
CA GLN A 237 10.32 -37.08 -4.31
C GLN A 237 10.99 -37.45 -5.66
N GLU A 238 11.23 -36.48 -6.54
CA GLU A 238 11.98 -36.72 -7.79
C GLU A 238 13.39 -37.17 -7.50
N TRP A 239 14.09 -36.53 -6.56
CA TRP A 239 15.41 -36.94 -6.11
C TRP A 239 15.39 -38.38 -5.58
N LYS A 240 14.39 -38.77 -4.78
CA LYS A 240 14.24 -40.13 -4.27
C LYS A 240 14.07 -41.15 -5.41
N LEU A 241 13.29 -40.85 -6.44
CA LEU A 241 13.11 -41.72 -7.59
C LEU A 241 14.41 -41.91 -8.38
N GLN A 242 15.25 -40.88 -8.45
CA GLN A 242 16.56 -40.93 -9.11
C GLN A 242 17.65 -41.62 -8.26
N ASN A 243 17.40 -41.80 -6.96
CA ASN A 243 18.30 -42.41 -5.99
C ASN A 243 17.64 -43.56 -5.23
N PRO A 244 17.28 -44.68 -5.89
CA PRO A 244 16.55 -45.77 -5.24
C PRO A 244 17.33 -46.42 -4.09
N ASP A 245 18.67 -46.31 -4.15
CA ASP A 245 19.64 -46.81 -3.17
C ASP A 245 19.80 -45.89 -1.93
N PHE A 246 18.98 -44.85 -1.79
CA PHE A 246 19.17 -43.82 -0.74
C PHE A 246 19.10 -44.39 0.69
N LEU A 247 18.42 -45.49 0.91
CA LEU A 247 18.35 -46.15 2.21
C LEU A 247 19.60 -46.99 2.55
N GLU A 248 20.35 -47.42 1.51
CA GLU A 248 21.55 -48.27 1.64
C GLU A 248 22.84 -47.40 1.66
N ASN A 249 22.75 -46.16 1.17
CA ASN A 249 23.88 -45.24 1.11
C ASN A 249 23.75 -44.20 2.26
N ASN A 250 24.68 -44.21 3.21
CA ASN A 250 24.68 -43.36 4.37
C ASN A 250 24.60 -41.85 4.03
N GLU A 251 25.35 -41.40 3.00
CA GLU A 251 25.33 -39.97 2.62
C GLU A 251 23.99 -39.55 2.03
N LYS A 252 23.38 -40.39 1.21
CA LYS A 252 22.05 -40.16 0.64
C LYS A 252 20.97 -40.22 1.69
N GLN A 253 21.08 -41.15 2.62
CA GLN A 253 20.15 -41.24 3.77
C GLN A 253 20.22 -40.02 4.66
N GLU A 254 21.43 -39.53 4.98
CA GLU A 254 21.65 -38.33 5.73
C GLU A 254 21.08 -37.09 4.99
N PHE A 255 21.37 -36.98 3.69
CA PHE A 255 20.79 -35.90 2.87
C PHE A 255 19.27 -35.91 2.93
N PHE A 256 18.63 -37.05 2.66
CA PHE A 256 17.15 -37.18 2.68
C PHE A 256 16.57 -36.80 4.03
N THR A 257 17.14 -37.34 5.13
CA THR A 257 16.66 -37.14 6.50
C THR A 257 16.73 -35.66 6.90
N HIS A 258 17.83 -34.99 6.58
CA HIS A 258 17.99 -33.57 6.87
C HIS A 258 17.05 -32.70 6.03
N VAL A 259 16.94 -32.94 4.72
CA VAL A 259 16.03 -32.17 3.86
C VAL A 259 14.58 -32.34 4.31
N ILE A 260 14.12 -33.59 4.52
CA ILE A 260 12.72 -33.83 4.93
C ILE A 260 12.40 -33.18 6.30
N SER A 261 13.36 -33.20 7.23
CA SER A 261 13.23 -32.52 8.51
C SER A 261 13.10 -31.00 8.36
N GLU A 262 13.86 -30.39 7.44
CA GLU A 262 13.78 -28.94 7.20
C GLU A 262 12.48 -28.54 6.49
N ILE A 263 12.13 -29.21 5.40
CA ILE A 263 10.94 -28.86 4.61
C ILE A 263 9.62 -29.22 5.33
N GLY A 264 9.68 -30.12 6.31
CA GLY A 264 8.53 -30.49 7.15
C GLY A 264 8.20 -29.49 8.26
N LYS A 265 9.01 -28.45 8.44
CA LYS A 265 8.74 -27.41 9.44
C LYS A 265 7.47 -26.62 9.12
N PRO A 266 6.66 -26.26 10.13
CA PRO A 266 5.42 -25.52 9.91
C PRO A 266 5.69 -24.13 9.31
N ILE A 267 5.07 -23.86 8.18
CA ILE A 267 5.23 -22.60 7.41
C ILE A 267 4.70 -21.40 8.19
N ASP A 268 3.60 -21.54 8.92
CA ASP A 268 2.92 -20.44 9.63
C ASP A 268 3.86 -19.71 10.61
N LYS A 269 4.89 -20.41 11.14
CA LYS A 269 5.88 -19.80 12.05
C LYS A 269 6.97 -19.01 11.34
N ILE A 270 7.15 -19.18 10.04
CA ILE A 270 8.27 -18.63 9.27
C ILE A 270 7.83 -17.70 8.13
N GLU A 271 6.55 -17.71 7.76
CA GLU A 271 6.02 -16.94 6.61
C GLU A 271 6.30 -15.44 6.71
N GLU A 272 6.20 -14.84 7.90
CA GLU A 272 6.50 -13.41 8.11
C GLU A 272 7.96 -13.08 7.77
N LYS A 273 8.91 -13.97 8.11
CA LYS A 273 10.33 -13.79 7.76
C LYS A 273 10.55 -13.91 6.27
N ILE A 274 9.87 -14.85 5.62
CA ILE A 274 9.92 -15.04 4.16
C ILE A 274 9.36 -13.79 3.47
N ILE A 275 8.18 -13.29 3.88
CA ILE A 275 7.57 -12.07 3.34
C ILE A 275 8.53 -10.90 3.43
N LYS A 276 9.16 -10.69 4.58
CA LYS A 276 10.13 -9.62 4.78
C LYS A 276 11.34 -9.73 3.82
N ASN A 277 11.83 -10.94 3.59
CA ASN A 277 12.90 -11.18 2.64
C ASN A 277 12.46 -10.89 1.20
N LEU A 278 11.27 -11.35 0.81
CA LEU A 278 10.69 -11.09 -0.51
C LEU A 278 10.47 -9.59 -0.74
N CYS A 279 9.95 -8.85 0.26
CA CYS A 279 9.79 -7.40 0.17
C CYS A 279 11.08 -6.67 -0.14
N LYS A 280 12.21 -7.08 0.46
CA LYS A 280 13.52 -6.49 0.18
C LYS A 280 13.97 -6.73 -1.26
N GLN A 281 13.74 -7.93 -1.78
CA GLN A 281 14.20 -8.34 -3.11
C GLN A 281 13.32 -7.80 -4.25
N THR A 282 12.04 -7.54 -3.96
CA THR A 282 11.05 -7.07 -4.94
C THR A 282 10.73 -5.57 -4.83
N TYR A 283 11.53 -4.84 -4.05
CA TYR A 283 11.37 -3.40 -3.88
C TYR A 283 11.67 -2.63 -5.18
N VAL A 284 10.77 -1.74 -5.58
CA VAL A 284 10.78 -1.13 -6.92
C VAL A 284 11.19 0.33 -6.98
N LYS A 285 11.07 1.11 -5.88
CA LYS A 285 11.36 2.55 -5.92
C LYS A 285 12.77 2.89 -6.40
N ASP A 286 13.76 2.07 -6.05
CA ASP A 286 15.16 2.32 -6.40
C ASP A 286 15.57 1.74 -7.77
N LYS A 287 14.66 1.02 -8.45
CA LYS A 287 14.96 0.32 -9.72
C LYS A 287 14.37 1.01 -10.95
N ILE A 288 13.72 2.16 -10.77
CA ILE A 288 12.95 2.85 -11.83
C ILE A 288 13.53 4.23 -12.16
N ASN A 289 14.64 4.60 -11.52
CA ASN A 289 15.44 5.79 -11.88
C ASN A 289 16.45 5.46 -12.98
#